data_cac2d553d93a8ca31514b0963039de99
#
_entry.id   cac2d553d93a8ca31514b0963039de99
#
_cell.length_a   1.000
_cell.length_b   1.000
_cell.length_c   1.000
_cell.angle_alpha   90.00
_cell.angle_beta   90.00
_cell.angle_gamma   90.00
#
_symmetry.space_group_name_H-M   'P 1'
#
loop_
_entity.id
_entity.type
_entity.pdbx_description
1 polymer ?
#
loop_
_entity_poly.entity_id
_entity_poly.type
_entity_poly.pdbx_seq_one_letter_code
_entity_poly.pdbx_strand_id
1 'polypeptide(L)'
;MKRLYSVAACLALGSALVAGCGSSSSSSSNSSSASTPAAAPATSTPAAAPAAGGGAVAVSMKNIQFAPTSVTAKVGQTIKWTNDDSVDHNVTAKSGATFKSSTFGQGKTYTYKATKAGTITYVCTIHPGMDGTIIVTK
;
A
#
# COMPACT_ATOMS: atom_id res chain seq x y z
N MET A 1 -7.12 -7.53 41.80
CA MET A 1 -6.74 -8.94 41.86
C MET A 1 -5.66 -9.20 40.83
N LYS A 2 -4.44 -9.38 41.29
CA LYS A 2 -3.24 -9.64 40.49
C LYS A 2 -3.24 -11.12 40.11
N ARG A 3 -3.08 -11.48 38.84
CA ARG A 3 -2.70 -12.84 38.45
C ARG A 3 -1.38 -12.77 37.69
N LEU A 4 -0.34 -13.20 38.39
CA LEU A 4 0.97 -13.56 37.87
C LEU A 4 0.86 -14.93 37.21
N TYR A 5 1.35 -15.10 36.00
CA TYR A 5 1.66 -16.41 35.45
C TYR A 5 3.12 -16.48 35.04
N SER A 6 3.73 -17.48 35.62
CA SER A 6 5.13 -17.86 35.62
C SER A 6 5.64 -18.34 34.26
N VAL A 7 6.94 -18.16 34.14
CA VAL A 7 7.93 -18.65 33.20
C VAL A 7 7.93 -20.19 33.05
N ALA A 8 8.10 -20.66 31.84
CA ALA A 8 8.74 -21.94 31.58
C ALA A 8 9.67 -21.83 30.36
N ALA A 9 10.96 -21.89 30.64
CA ALA A 9 12.04 -22.05 29.68
C ALA A 9 12.15 -23.53 29.28
N CYS A 10 12.31 -23.80 27.97
CA CYS A 10 12.84 -25.06 27.48
C CYS A 10 13.94 -24.79 26.46
N LEU A 11 15.17 -25.06 26.89
CA LEU A 11 16.33 -25.26 26.01
C LEU A 11 16.22 -26.63 25.34
N ALA A 12 16.49 -26.71 24.05
CA ALA A 12 16.95 -27.93 23.40
C ALA A 12 18.00 -27.61 22.34
N LEU A 13 19.23 -28.01 22.61
CA LEU A 13 20.37 -28.08 21.68
C LEU A 13 20.14 -29.21 20.67
N GLY A 14 20.54 -28.97 19.43
CA GLY A 14 20.61 -30.03 18.42
C GLY A 14 21.54 -29.61 17.29
N SER A 15 22.84 -29.99 17.42
CA SER A 15 23.86 -29.89 16.37
C SER A 15 23.72 -31.02 15.35
N ALA A 16 23.83 -30.74 14.06
CA ALA A 16 24.26 -31.71 13.04
C ALA A 16 24.97 -31.00 11.88
N LEU A 17 26.27 -31.25 11.79
CA LEU A 17 27.15 -30.96 10.67
C LEU A 17 26.99 -32.03 9.60
N VAL A 18 26.83 -31.67 8.33
CA VAL A 18 27.21 -32.51 7.19
C VAL A 18 27.91 -31.66 6.14
N ALA A 19 29.20 -31.97 5.97
CA ALA A 19 30.04 -31.49 4.88
C ALA A 19 29.84 -32.37 3.64
N GLY A 20 29.73 -31.77 2.47
CA GLY A 20 29.71 -32.46 1.18
C GLY A 20 30.41 -31.61 0.11
N CYS A 21 31.69 -31.90 -0.14
CA CYS A 21 32.46 -31.44 -1.28
C CYS A 21 32.00 -32.15 -2.58
N GLY A 22 31.83 -31.42 -3.65
CA GLY A 22 31.64 -31.98 -4.99
C GLY A 22 32.15 -30.98 -6.03
N SER A 23 33.41 -31.10 -6.41
CA SER A 23 34.02 -30.41 -7.56
C SER A 23 33.56 -31.02 -8.87
N SER A 24 33.20 -30.23 -9.87
CA SER A 24 33.37 -30.58 -11.26
C SER A 24 33.44 -29.32 -12.12
N SER A 25 34.58 -29.15 -12.72
CA SER A 25 34.95 -28.17 -13.72
C SER A 25 34.25 -28.47 -15.05
N SER A 26 33.81 -27.45 -15.78
CA SER A 26 33.78 -27.46 -17.22
C SER A 26 33.74 -26.01 -17.73
N SER A 27 34.84 -25.65 -18.36
CA SER A 27 35.05 -24.43 -19.16
C SER A 27 34.19 -24.47 -20.41
N SER A 28 33.54 -23.39 -20.76
CA SER A 28 33.26 -23.01 -22.13
C SER A 28 33.07 -21.50 -22.23
N SER A 29 34.08 -20.87 -22.76
CA SER A 29 34.09 -19.50 -23.25
C SER A 29 33.09 -19.35 -24.40
N ASN A 30 32.17 -18.42 -24.28
CA ASN A 30 31.55 -17.82 -25.47
C ASN A 30 31.32 -16.32 -25.21
N SER A 31 32.21 -15.53 -25.80
CA SER A 31 32.09 -14.07 -25.91
C SER A 31 30.98 -13.76 -26.91
N SER A 32 29.90 -13.17 -26.44
CA SER A 32 28.96 -12.47 -27.31
C SER A 32 28.59 -11.17 -26.61
N SER A 33 29.17 -10.10 -27.16
CA SER A 33 28.78 -8.71 -26.91
C SER A 33 27.30 -8.55 -27.25
N ALA A 34 26.46 -8.43 -26.27
CA ALA A 34 25.07 -7.99 -26.43
C ALA A 34 24.91 -6.66 -25.75
N SER A 35 24.68 -5.66 -26.56
CA SER A 35 24.37 -4.28 -26.20
C SER A 35 23.23 -4.24 -25.18
N THR A 36 23.46 -3.60 -24.05
CA THR A 36 22.45 -3.25 -23.05
C THR A 36 21.50 -2.21 -23.68
N PRO A 37 20.20 -2.46 -23.79
CA PRO A 37 19.27 -1.38 -24.03
C PRO A 37 19.18 -0.57 -22.72
N ALA A 38 19.57 0.67 -22.76
CA ALA A 38 19.31 1.64 -21.72
C ALA A 38 17.79 1.67 -21.47
N ALA A 39 17.38 1.22 -20.30
CA ALA A 39 16.01 1.43 -19.83
C ALA A 39 15.77 2.93 -19.74
N ALA A 40 14.97 3.46 -20.64
CA ALA A 40 14.43 4.79 -20.54
C ALA A 40 13.69 4.92 -19.21
N PRO A 41 13.83 6.04 -18.48
CA PRO A 41 13.02 6.27 -17.29
C PRO A 41 11.55 6.25 -17.71
N ALA A 42 10.79 5.33 -17.15
CA ALA A 42 9.36 5.31 -17.30
C ALA A 42 8.83 6.64 -16.73
N THR A 43 8.48 7.54 -17.62
CA THR A 43 7.75 8.75 -17.30
C THR A 43 6.40 8.29 -16.76
N SER A 44 6.27 8.26 -15.43
CA SER A 44 4.98 8.07 -14.78
C SER A 44 4.09 9.24 -15.19
N THR A 45 3.25 9.01 -16.18
CA THR A 45 2.17 9.94 -16.54
C THR A 45 1.36 10.19 -15.27
N PRO A 46 1.22 11.44 -14.82
CA PRO A 46 0.32 11.75 -13.71
C PRO A 46 -1.08 11.30 -14.12
N ALA A 47 -1.63 10.37 -13.39
CA ALA A 47 -3.01 9.93 -13.58
C ALA A 47 -3.92 11.17 -13.56
N ALA A 48 -4.78 11.27 -14.56
CA ALA A 48 -5.66 12.38 -14.86
C ALA A 48 -6.25 13.03 -13.61
N ALA A 49 -6.11 14.34 -13.53
CA ALA A 49 -6.80 15.16 -12.54
C ALA A 49 -8.30 14.87 -12.60
N PRO A 50 -8.98 14.65 -11.46
CA PRO A 50 -10.42 14.49 -11.44
C PRO A 50 -11.09 15.77 -11.94
N ALA A 51 -12.10 15.60 -12.80
CA ALA A 51 -12.88 16.67 -13.38
C ALA A 51 -13.36 17.68 -12.31
N ALA A 52 -13.14 18.96 -12.58
CA ALA A 52 -13.69 20.08 -11.82
C ALA A 52 -15.21 20.13 -12.06
N GLY A 53 -15.95 19.33 -11.34
CA GLY A 53 -17.41 19.36 -11.25
C GLY A 53 -17.76 18.85 -9.86
N GLY A 54 -18.82 19.38 -9.23
CA GLY A 54 -19.20 19.15 -7.83
C GLY A 54 -19.49 17.69 -7.42
N GLY A 55 -18.94 16.71 -8.12
CA GLY A 55 -18.99 15.29 -7.82
C GLY A 55 -17.96 14.84 -6.78
N ALA A 56 -18.16 13.63 -6.27
CA ALA A 56 -17.20 13.00 -5.36
C ALA A 56 -15.89 12.65 -6.09
N VAL A 57 -14.76 12.88 -5.42
CA VAL A 57 -13.44 12.41 -5.87
C VAL A 57 -13.36 10.91 -5.61
N ALA A 58 -13.26 10.12 -6.66
CA ALA A 58 -13.26 8.66 -6.55
C ALA A 58 -11.85 8.10 -6.31
N VAL A 59 -11.78 7.10 -5.43
CA VAL A 59 -10.60 6.27 -5.19
C VAL A 59 -11.05 4.81 -5.18
N SER A 60 -10.46 3.99 -6.03
CA SER A 60 -10.65 2.54 -6.03
C SER A 60 -9.65 1.90 -5.06
N MET A 61 -10.07 0.84 -4.36
CA MET A 61 -9.19 -0.07 -3.63
C MET A 61 -9.13 -1.37 -4.41
N LYS A 62 -7.99 -1.64 -5.04
CA LYS A 62 -7.78 -2.79 -5.91
C LYS A 62 -6.33 -3.27 -5.84
N ASN A 63 -6.13 -4.59 -5.85
CA ASN A 63 -4.80 -5.21 -5.74
C ASN A 63 -4.05 -4.75 -4.48
N ILE A 64 -4.78 -4.59 -3.36
CA ILE A 64 -4.23 -4.13 -2.07
C ILE A 64 -3.57 -2.74 -2.20
N GLN A 65 -4.15 -1.85 -3.00
CA GLN A 65 -3.67 -0.47 -3.23
C GLN A 65 -4.84 0.50 -3.36
N PHE A 66 -4.60 1.76 -3.01
CA PHE A 66 -5.48 2.87 -3.39
C PHE A 66 -5.13 3.36 -4.80
N ALA A 67 -6.12 3.47 -5.66
CA ALA A 67 -5.97 3.91 -7.05
C ALA A 67 -6.94 5.05 -7.39
N PRO A 68 -6.44 6.25 -7.72
CA PRO A 68 -5.04 6.64 -7.66
C PRO A 68 -4.53 6.79 -6.22
N THR A 69 -3.22 6.61 -6.01
CA THR A 69 -2.58 6.75 -4.69
C THR A 69 -2.65 8.19 -4.15
N SER A 70 -2.72 9.19 -5.03
CA SER A 70 -2.87 10.60 -4.67
C SER A 70 -4.03 11.23 -5.43
N VAL A 71 -4.85 11.99 -4.72
CA VAL A 71 -5.98 12.72 -5.29
C VAL A 71 -6.00 14.17 -4.80
N THR A 72 -6.57 15.06 -5.63
CA THR A 72 -6.83 16.46 -5.24
C THR A 72 -8.33 16.67 -5.08
N ALA A 73 -8.71 17.34 -3.99
CA ALA A 73 -10.08 17.73 -3.71
C ALA A 73 -10.13 19.19 -3.28
N LYS A 74 -11.27 19.86 -3.45
CA LYS A 74 -11.52 21.18 -2.86
C LYS A 74 -12.16 21.04 -1.47
N VAL A 75 -11.97 22.04 -0.62
CA VAL A 75 -12.75 22.14 0.62
C VAL A 75 -14.24 22.04 0.30
N GLY A 76 -14.95 21.19 1.02
CA GLY A 76 -16.36 20.89 0.80
C GLY A 76 -16.62 19.69 -0.14
N GLN A 77 -15.65 19.24 -0.94
CA GLN A 77 -15.80 18.04 -1.76
C GLN A 77 -15.78 16.76 -0.92
N THR A 78 -16.47 15.76 -1.43
CA THR A 78 -16.48 14.42 -0.86
C THR A 78 -15.48 13.54 -1.59
N ILE A 79 -14.68 12.80 -0.86
CA ILE A 79 -13.86 11.71 -1.35
C ILE A 79 -14.64 10.42 -1.12
N LYS A 80 -14.71 9.55 -2.13
CA LYS A 80 -15.40 8.27 -2.09
C LYS A 80 -14.43 7.14 -2.41
N TRP A 81 -14.21 6.24 -1.47
CA TRP A 81 -13.49 4.99 -1.70
C TRP A 81 -14.47 3.88 -2.03
N THR A 82 -14.14 3.09 -3.03
CA THR A 82 -14.87 1.87 -3.41
C THR A 82 -13.93 0.68 -3.27
N ASN A 83 -14.36 -0.37 -2.58
CA ASN A 83 -13.60 -1.60 -2.53
C ASN A 83 -13.92 -2.44 -3.79
N ASP A 84 -13.01 -2.43 -4.74
CA ASP A 84 -13.06 -3.22 -5.97
C ASP A 84 -12.21 -4.50 -5.87
N ASP A 85 -11.69 -4.78 -4.66
CA ASP A 85 -10.92 -5.99 -4.35
C ASP A 85 -11.82 -7.08 -3.77
N SER A 86 -11.38 -8.34 -3.85
CA SER A 86 -12.06 -9.49 -3.24
C SER A 86 -11.81 -9.63 -1.74
N VAL A 87 -10.84 -8.85 -1.19
CA VAL A 87 -10.51 -8.82 0.24
C VAL A 87 -11.07 -7.57 0.90
N ASP A 88 -11.22 -7.64 2.20
CA ASP A 88 -11.71 -6.52 3.00
C ASP A 88 -10.66 -5.41 3.14
N HIS A 89 -11.11 -4.17 3.20
CA HIS A 89 -10.27 -2.99 3.43
C HIS A 89 -10.88 -2.04 4.46
N ASN A 90 -10.06 -1.11 4.94
CA ASN A 90 -10.52 0.07 5.66
C ASN A 90 -9.75 1.32 5.21
N VAL A 91 -10.22 2.49 5.62
CA VAL A 91 -9.59 3.78 5.33
C VAL A 91 -9.42 4.54 6.63
N THR A 92 -8.19 4.80 7.02
CA THR A 92 -7.87 5.47 8.29
C THR A 92 -6.88 6.61 8.05
N ALA A 93 -7.24 7.84 8.44
CA ALA A 93 -6.33 8.98 8.39
C ALA A 93 -5.16 8.79 9.34
N LYS A 94 -3.95 9.10 8.86
CA LYS A 94 -2.70 9.14 9.64
C LYS A 94 -2.32 10.56 10.03
N SER A 95 -2.60 11.53 9.15
CA SER A 95 -2.33 12.95 9.40
C SER A 95 -3.29 13.84 8.61
N GLY A 96 -3.44 15.09 9.03
CA GLY A 96 -4.24 16.11 8.34
C GLY A 96 -5.75 16.02 8.52
N ALA A 97 -6.26 14.88 9.00
CA ALA A 97 -7.68 14.65 9.31
C ALA A 97 -7.83 13.54 10.37
N THR A 98 -9.08 13.31 10.81
CA THR A 98 -9.40 12.32 11.86
C THR A 98 -10.53 11.40 11.43
N PHE A 99 -10.49 10.83 10.24
CA PHE A 99 -11.47 9.85 9.81
C PHE A 99 -10.95 8.41 9.98
N LYS A 100 -11.86 7.50 10.26
CA LYS A 100 -11.62 6.06 10.31
C LYS A 100 -12.90 5.34 9.90
N SER A 101 -12.83 4.52 8.86
CA SER A 101 -13.92 3.62 8.51
C SER A 101 -13.88 2.34 9.37
N SER A 102 -15.00 1.65 9.48
CA SER A 102 -15.00 0.20 9.74
C SER A 102 -14.38 -0.53 8.54
N THR A 103 -14.09 -1.82 8.72
CA THR A 103 -13.70 -2.71 7.62
C THR A 103 -14.91 -2.96 6.72
N PHE A 104 -14.70 -2.98 5.39
CA PHE A 104 -15.76 -3.19 4.42
C PHE A 104 -15.28 -4.01 3.21
N GLY A 105 -16.13 -4.92 2.75
CA GLY A 105 -15.87 -5.86 1.67
C GLY A 105 -16.14 -5.31 0.28
N GLN A 106 -15.95 -6.18 -0.70
CA GLN A 106 -16.10 -5.88 -2.13
C GLN A 106 -17.43 -5.19 -2.47
N GLY A 107 -17.37 -4.20 -3.35
CA GLY A 107 -18.51 -3.38 -3.82
C GLY A 107 -19.02 -2.36 -2.80
N LYS A 108 -18.51 -2.37 -1.57
CA LYS A 108 -18.88 -1.39 -0.54
C LYS A 108 -18.04 -0.12 -0.66
N THR A 109 -18.55 0.96 -0.07
CA THR A 109 -17.95 2.28 -0.17
C THR A 109 -17.83 2.95 1.19
N TYR A 110 -16.83 3.84 1.30
CA TYR A 110 -16.68 4.79 2.40
C TYR A 110 -16.57 6.21 1.83
N THR A 111 -17.05 7.22 2.55
CA THR A 111 -16.97 8.61 2.12
C THR A 111 -16.45 9.51 3.24
N TYR A 112 -15.69 10.53 2.84
CA TYR A 112 -15.21 11.60 3.72
C TYR A 112 -15.38 12.94 3.03
N LYS A 113 -15.92 13.95 3.73
CA LYS A 113 -16.02 15.33 3.24
C LYS A 113 -14.80 16.12 3.70
N ALA A 114 -14.04 16.67 2.76
CA ALA A 114 -12.88 17.50 3.06
C ALA A 114 -13.34 18.86 3.67
N THR A 115 -12.97 19.12 4.92
CA THR A 115 -13.44 20.31 5.66
C THR A 115 -12.39 21.39 5.76
N LYS A 116 -11.11 21.09 5.51
CA LYS A 116 -9.97 22.00 5.68
C LYS A 116 -8.95 21.77 4.57
N ALA A 117 -8.39 22.85 4.03
CA ALA A 117 -7.27 22.77 3.08
C ALA A 117 -6.01 22.23 3.77
N GLY A 118 -5.21 21.46 3.03
CA GLY A 118 -3.98 20.82 3.52
C GLY A 118 -3.77 19.45 2.92
N THR A 119 -2.73 18.77 3.36
CA THR A 119 -2.43 17.40 2.94
C THR A 119 -2.91 16.42 4.01
N ILE A 120 -3.63 15.40 3.58
CA ILE A 120 -4.10 14.29 4.42
C ILE A 120 -3.41 13.02 3.93
N THR A 121 -2.72 12.32 4.82
CA THR A 121 -2.23 10.97 4.55
C THR A 121 -3.15 9.94 5.22
N TYR A 122 -3.37 8.82 4.56
CA TYR A 122 -4.24 7.76 5.06
C TYR A 122 -3.74 6.38 4.64
N VAL A 123 -4.19 5.35 5.33
CA VAL A 123 -3.77 3.96 5.11
C VAL A 123 -4.96 3.00 5.23
N CYS A 124 -4.79 1.80 4.69
CA CYS A 124 -5.51 0.62 5.13
C CYS A 124 -4.74 -0.01 6.30
N THR A 125 -5.37 -0.17 7.47
CA THR A 125 -4.66 -0.65 8.67
C THR A 125 -4.51 -2.16 8.71
N ILE A 126 -5.15 -2.90 7.81
CA ILE A 126 -5.10 -4.37 7.73
C ILE A 126 -4.17 -4.88 6.62
N HIS A 127 -3.66 -3.98 5.76
CA HIS A 127 -2.71 -4.33 4.71
C HIS A 127 -1.50 -3.38 4.76
N PRO A 128 -0.33 -3.84 5.23
CA PRO A 128 0.89 -3.04 5.25
C PRO A 128 1.27 -2.50 3.87
N GLY A 129 1.67 -1.23 3.80
CA GLY A 129 2.09 -0.59 2.55
C GLY A 129 0.95 -0.11 1.66
N MET A 130 -0.31 -0.23 2.09
CA MET A 130 -1.46 0.35 1.39
C MET A 130 -1.71 1.76 1.90
N ASP A 131 -1.06 2.73 1.26
CA ASP A 131 -1.04 4.15 1.65
C ASP A 131 -1.66 5.04 0.57
N GLY A 132 -2.21 6.18 0.98
CA GLY A 132 -2.77 7.17 0.07
C GLY A 132 -2.65 8.59 0.59
N THR A 133 -2.80 9.56 -0.33
CA THR A 133 -2.71 11.00 -0.04
C THR A 133 -3.88 11.76 -0.67
N ILE A 134 -4.43 12.71 0.08
CA ILE A 134 -5.40 13.68 -0.42
C ILE A 134 -4.79 15.07 -0.28
N ILE A 135 -4.74 15.84 -1.36
CA ILE A 135 -4.37 17.25 -1.36
C ILE A 135 -5.67 18.05 -1.39
N VAL A 136 -6.00 18.72 -0.29
CA VAL A 136 -7.20 19.55 -0.21
C VAL A 136 -6.84 20.99 -0.50
N THR A 137 -7.41 21.57 -1.54
CA THR A 137 -7.28 22.98 -1.94
C THR A 137 -8.48 23.79 -1.49
N LYS A 138 -8.31 25.11 -1.46
CA LYS A 138 -9.41 26.07 -1.19
C LYS A 138 -10.39 26.11 -2.34
#